data_8bd57e9b9de78dc1f3ea536d8d380cde
#
_entry.id   8bd57e9b9de78dc1f3ea536d8d380cde
#
_cell.length_a   1.000
_cell.length_b   1.000
_cell.length_c   1.000
_cell.angle_alpha   90.00
_cell.angle_beta   90.00
_cell.angle_gamma   90.00
#
_symmetry.space_group_name_H-M   'P 1'
#
loop_
_entity.id
_entity.type
_entity.pdbx_description
1 polymer ?
#
loop_
_entity_poly.entity_id
_entity_poly.type
_entity_poly.pdbx_seq_one_letter_code
_entity_poly.pdbx_strand_id
1 'polypeptide(L)'
;MAVQDVTTRTAGAGAGEERTSAAPARGSRPSPKRLRLRALEPLLWLGPALALILAVVIWPVVEMVRTSLMDISSTGLTRGFAGGANYAALFTEPDLPGVVLRTLVWVVGVVTVTLTVSLALAQLLNSRFPGRRMVRWALIVPWAASVLMTALTWRWMLNNFYGVVNRVLMDVGILDKPVNWLAHPVQAFAWMMAVAVFVSLPFTAFVILSGLGTIPAEVYEAARLDGAGTVRTYLSVTLPLLRPSLLVAAIINVINVFNSFPVIWAMTRGGPGFATDTTTTYMYKLAFDNQAVGESAAMAVVNFALILLVVLVYLRVVRSREEIG
;
A
#
# COMPACT_ATOMS: atom_id res chain seq x y z
N MET A 1 45.55 1.20 60.80
CA MET A 1 46.96 0.82 60.83
C MET A 1 47.55 1.38 59.55
N ALA A 2 48.10 2.48 59.73
CA ALA A 2 49.47 2.95 59.59
C ALA A 2 49.78 3.28 58.14
N VAL A 3 49.85 4.53 57.77
CA VAL A 3 50.76 5.60 58.12
C VAL A 3 51.97 5.66 57.19
N GLN A 4 52.05 6.82 56.59
CA GLN A 4 53.28 7.62 56.38
C GLN A 4 54.15 7.23 55.16
N ASP A 5 54.89 8.10 54.59
CA ASP A 5 55.21 9.57 54.72
C ASP A 5 56.19 9.90 53.57
N VAL A 6 56.09 11.06 53.01
CA VAL A 6 56.97 12.22 53.21
C VAL A 6 58.28 12.28 52.40
N THR A 7 58.33 13.33 51.64
CA THR A 7 59.46 14.31 51.41
C THR A 7 60.63 13.81 50.53
N THR A 8 61.32 14.64 49.81
CA THR A 8 61.56 16.08 49.64
C THR A 8 62.58 16.29 48.49
N ARG A 9 62.49 17.48 47.88
CA ARG A 9 63.62 18.30 47.35
C ARG A 9 64.63 17.68 46.39
N THR A 10 65.03 18.33 45.33
CA THR A 10 65.69 19.65 45.27
C THR A 10 65.85 20.10 43.83
N ALA A 11 65.86 21.34 43.69
CA ALA A 11 66.27 22.28 42.63
C ALA A 11 67.47 21.84 41.73
N GLY A 12 67.40 22.24 40.49
CA GLY A 12 68.53 22.26 39.54
C GLY A 12 68.17 22.84 38.20
N ALA A 13 68.36 24.15 38.11
CA ALA A 13 68.87 24.97 36.99
C ALA A 13 68.77 24.46 35.54
N GLY A 14 68.03 25.18 34.71
CA GLY A 14 68.49 25.91 33.54
C GLY A 14 69.05 25.10 32.35
N ALA A 15 68.25 24.98 31.30
CA ALA A 15 68.75 25.04 29.92
C ALA A 15 67.61 25.41 28.99
N GLY A 16 67.81 26.47 28.19
CA GLY A 16 66.83 27.01 27.24
C GLY A 16 66.46 25.99 26.18
N GLU A 17 65.22 25.70 26.06
CA GLU A 17 64.67 25.04 24.89
C GLU A 17 64.12 26.08 23.92
N GLU A 18 64.84 26.23 22.81
CA GLU A 18 64.38 26.87 21.58
C GLU A 18 62.99 26.32 21.22
N ARG A 19 61.98 27.14 21.35
CA ARG A 19 60.64 26.89 20.75
C ARG A 19 60.78 26.97 19.24
N THR A 20 61.08 25.87 18.58
CA THR A 20 60.88 25.69 17.16
C THR A 20 59.38 25.78 16.90
N SER A 21 58.95 26.91 16.41
CA SER A 21 57.59 27.17 15.89
C SER A 21 57.37 26.25 14.69
N ALA A 22 56.77 25.08 14.93
CA ALA A 22 56.28 24.21 13.88
C ALA A 22 55.12 24.90 13.13
N ALA A 23 55.37 25.39 11.93
CA ALA A 23 54.34 25.90 11.06
C ALA A 23 53.25 24.86 10.85
N PRO A 24 51.95 25.23 10.89
CA PRO A 24 50.88 24.28 10.64
C PRO A 24 51.04 23.68 9.26
N ALA A 25 51.12 22.35 9.21
CA ALA A 25 51.17 21.60 7.96
C ALA A 25 49.99 22.05 7.05
N ARG A 26 50.34 22.70 5.92
CA ARG A 26 49.38 23.04 4.87
C ARG A 26 48.74 21.75 4.40
N GLY A 27 47.48 21.48 4.89
CA GLY A 27 46.67 20.41 4.39
C GLY A 27 46.62 20.46 2.88
N SER A 28 47.18 19.43 2.23
CA SER A 28 47.18 19.30 0.78
C SER A 28 45.73 19.32 0.29
N ARG A 29 45.31 20.35 -0.42
CA ARG A 29 44.00 20.41 -1.08
C ARG A 29 43.86 19.17 -1.98
N PRO A 30 42.80 18.38 -1.81
CA PRO A 30 42.64 17.19 -2.63
C PRO A 30 42.55 17.58 -4.09
N SER A 31 43.26 16.88 -4.96
CA SER A 31 43.28 17.15 -6.39
C SER A 31 41.87 17.03 -6.98
N PRO A 32 41.50 17.88 -7.97
CA PRO A 32 40.16 17.86 -8.57
C PRO A 32 39.77 16.52 -9.17
N LYS A 33 40.74 15.68 -9.55
CA LYS A 33 40.53 14.30 -10.03
C LYS A 33 40.04 13.36 -8.92
N ARG A 34 40.53 13.51 -7.68
CA ARG A 34 40.11 12.71 -6.53
C ARG A 34 38.70 13.10 -6.05
N LEU A 35 38.30 14.36 -6.20
CA LEU A 35 36.94 14.84 -5.92
C LEU A 35 35.93 14.25 -6.91
N ARG A 36 36.29 14.15 -8.21
CA ARG A 36 35.40 13.52 -9.21
C ARG A 36 35.23 12.01 -9.01
N LEU A 37 36.29 11.29 -8.65
CA LEU A 37 36.22 9.86 -8.36
C LEU A 37 35.38 9.56 -7.10
N ARG A 38 35.49 10.37 -6.04
CA ARG A 38 34.65 10.26 -4.85
C ARG A 38 33.17 10.59 -5.11
N ALA A 39 32.89 11.46 -6.07
CA ALA A 39 31.52 11.76 -6.48
C ALA A 39 30.87 10.61 -7.27
N LEU A 40 31.66 9.75 -7.92
CA LEU A 40 31.17 8.58 -8.66
C LEU A 40 31.02 7.33 -7.78
N GLU A 41 31.63 7.32 -6.60
CA GLU A 41 31.56 6.19 -5.65
C GLU A 41 30.11 5.84 -5.23
N PRO A 42 29.23 6.80 -4.86
CA PRO A 42 27.82 6.52 -4.60
C PRO A 42 27.09 5.98 -5.83
N LEU A 43 27.44 6.46 -7.03
CA LEU A 43 26.83 6.00 -8.28
C LEU A 43 27.22 4.56 -8.61
N LEU A 44 28.43 4.13 -8.25
CA LEU A 44 28.88 2.74 -8.42
C LEU A 44 28.04 1.77 -7.56
N TRP A 45 27.75 2.16 -6.31
CA TRP A 45 26.96 1.35 -5.39
C TRP A 45 25.44 1.41 -5.69
N LEU A 46 24.94 2.58 -6.06
CA LEU A 46 23.52 2.77 -6.39
C LEU A 46 23.23 2.45 -7.87
N GLY A 47 24.24 2.42 -8.72
CA GLY A 47 24.10 2.24 -10.16
C GLY A 47 23.28 1.02 -10.57
N PRO A 48 23.57 -0.19 -10.06
CA PRO A 48 22.79 -1.37 -10.39
C PRO A 48 21.31 -1.25 -10.01
N ALA A 49 21.01 -0.67 -8.83
CA ALA A 49 19.65 -0.45 -8.38
C ALA A 49 18.94 0.61 -9.25
N LEU A 50 19.61 1.70 -9.58
CA LEU A 50 19.07 2.74 -10.46
C LEU A 50 18.85 2.22 -11.89
N ALA A 51 19.78 1.43 -12.43
CA ALA A 51 19.63 0.80 -13.74
C ALA A 51 18.42 -0.15 -13.77
N LEU A 52 18.21 -0.91 -12.70
CA LEU A 52 17.07 -1.81 -12.58
C LEU A 52 15.76 -1.03 -12.48
N ILE A 53 15.70 0.06 -11.70
CA ILE A 53 14.53 0.94 -11.63
C ILE A 53 14.22 1.55 -13.00
N LEU A 54 15.23 2.04 -13.71
CA LEU A 54 15.06 2.60 -15.05
C LEU A 54 14.54 1.55 -16.06
N ALA A 55 15.07 0.33 -16.02
CA ALA A 55 14.71 -0.71 -16.97
C ALA A 55 13.35 -1.36 -16.64
N VAL A 56 13.02 -1.58 -15.35
CA VAL A 56 11.84 -2.36 -14.97
C VAL A 56 10.65 -1.46 -14.59
N VAL A 57 10.90 -0.22 -14.15
CA VAL A 57 9.82 0.69 -13.74
C VAL A 57 9.61 1.81 -14.76
N ILE A 58 10.67 2.57 -15.08
CA ILE A 58 10.52 3.75 -15.92
C ILE A 58 10.27 3.38 -17.38
N TRP A 59 11.01 2.40 -17.91
CA TRP A 59 10.84 1.99 -19.30
C TRP A 59 9.42 1.52 -19.64
N PRO A 60 8.77 0.61 -18.86
CA PRO A 60 7.40 0.23 -19.12
C PRO A 60 6.38 1.39 -19.02
N VAL A 61 6.60 2.34 -18.10
CA VAL A 61 5.75 3.53 -18.00
C VAL A 61 5.89 4.41 -19.27
N VAL A 62 7.10 4.62 -19.74
CA VAL A 62 7.33 5.37 -21.01
C VAL A 62 6.69 4.64 -22.18
N GLU A 63 6.84 3.33 -22.28
CA GLU A 63 6.24 2.54 -23.37
C GLU A 63 4.71 2.51 -23.28
N MET A 64 4.13 2.47 -22.08
CA MET A 64 2.69 2.61 -21.87
C MET A 64 2.16 3.97 -22.39
N VAL A 65 2.85 5.07 -22.04
CA VAL A 65 2.49 6.41 -22.54
C VAL A 65 2.67 6.50 -24.04
N ARG A 66 3.75 5.95 -24.59
CA ARG A 66 3.97 5.91 -26.03
C ARG A 66 2.87 5.12 -26.75
N THR A 67 2.54 3.92 -26.26
CA THR A 67 1.48 3.06 -26.82
C THR A 67 0.12 3.74 -26.81
N SER A 68 -0.20 4.53 -25.77
CA SER A 68 -1.45 5.27 -25.69
C SER A 68 -1.59 6.37 -26.75
N LEU A 69 -0.50 6.80 -27.36
CA LEU A 69 -0.46 7.83 -28.41
C LEU A 69 -0.29 7.24 -29.83
N MET A 70 -0.23 5.90 -29.94
CA MET A 70 -0.02 5.20 -31.22
C MET A 70 -1.33 4.59 -31.74
N ASP A 71 -1.51 4.56 -33.04
CA ASP A 71 -2.52 3.73 -33.71
C ASP A 71 -1.98 2.30 -33.81
N ILE A 72 -2.60 1.40 -33.08
CA ILE A 72 -2.23 -0.02 -33.05
C ILE A 72 -3.39 -0.83 -33.60
N SER A 73 -3.09 -1.63 -34.62
CA SER A 73 -4.08 -2.54 -35.20
C SER A 73 -4.50 -3.64 -34.22
N SER A 74 -5.64 -4.26 -34.47
CA SER A 74 -6.13 -5.44 -33.72
C SER A 74 -5.13 -6.59 -33.68
N THR A 75 -4.18 -6.65 -34.63
CA THR A 75 -3.09 -7.64 -34.68
C THR A 75 -1.83 -7.20 -33.92
N GLY A 76 -1.85 -6.05 -33.25
CA GLY A 76 -0.71 -5.51 -32.48
C GLY A 76 0.33 -4.76 -33.32
N LEU A 77 0.08 -4.52 -34.61
CA LEU A 77 1.00 -3.78 -35.46
C LEU A 77 0.78 -2.26 -35.30
N THR A 78 1.85 -1.51 -35.13
CA THR A 78 1.83 -0.04 -35.07
C THR A 78 1.62 0.51 -36.49
N ARG A 79 0.55 1.29 -36.69
CA ARG A 79 0.22 1.94 -37.98
C ARG A 79 0.74 3.37 -38.06
N GLY A 80 0.97 4.01 -36.92
CA GLY A 80 1.45 5.38 -36.87
C GLY A 80 1.16 6.10 -35.56
N PHE A 81 1.29 7.40 -35.56
CA PHE A 81 0.99 8.25 -34.42
C PHE A 81 -0.47 8.68 -34.44
N ALA A 82 -1.24 8.30 -33.41
CA ALA A 82 -2.67 8.63 -33.25
C ALA A 82 -2.91 9.91 -32.45
N GLY A 83 -1.90 10.46 -31.80
CA GLY A 83 -2.07 11.59 -30.88
C GLY A 83 -3.07 11.31 -29.76
N GLY A 84 -4.08 12.16 -29.61
CA GLY A 84 -5.12 12.01 -28.58
C GLY A 84 -6.31 11.13 -28.98
N ALA A 85 -6.31 10.49 -30.15
CA ALA A 85 -7.49 9.77 -30.67
C ALA A 85 -7.91 8.62 -29.75
N ASN A 86 -6.97 7.85 -29.18
CA ASN A 86 -7.28 6.77 -28.24
C ASN A 86 -7.96 7.28 -26.96
N TYR A 87 -7.58 8.46 -26.47
CA TYR A 87 -8.24 9.09 -25.33
C TYR A 87 -9.63 9.59 -25.71
N ALA A 88 -9.79 10.19 -26.90
CA ALA A 88 -11.11 10.63 -27.39
C ALA A 88 -12.06 9.45 -27.54
N ALA A 89 -11.61 8.34 -28.14
CA ALA A 89 -12.38 7.11 -28.23
C ALA A 89 -12.75 6.57 -26.83
N LEU A 90 -11.77 6.43 -25.94
CA LEU A 90 -12.01 5.96 -24.57
C LEU A 90 -13.06 6.82 -23.84
N PHE A 91 -12.97 8.15 -23.90
CA PHE A 91 -13.89 9.03 -23.17
C PHE A 91 -15.27 9.15 -23.80
N THR A 92 -15.44 8.68 -25.04
CA THR A 92 -16.76 8.57 -25.70
C THR A 92 -17.44 7.22 -25.47
N GLU A 93 -16.76 6.25 -24.87
CA GLU A 93 -17.31 4.94 -24.53
C GLU A 93 -18.46 5.05 -23.53
N PRO A 94 -19.67 4.54 -23.88
CA PRO A 94 -20.86 4.68 -23.02
C PRO A 94 -20.71 4.01 -21.64
N ASP A 95 -19.92 2.94 -21.54
CA ASP A 95 -19.73 2.15 -20.32
C ASP A 95 -18.74 2.79 -19.34
N LEU A 96 -17.85 3.67 -19.83
CA LEU A 96 -16.76 4.24 -19.04
C LEU A 96 -17.22 4.98 -17.76
N PRO A 97 -18.25 5.86 -17.80
CA PRO A 97 -18.70 6.54 -16.58
C PRO A 97 -19.16 5.56 -15.50
N GLY A 98 -19.86 4.50 -15.90
CA GLY A 98 -20.29 3.43 -15.00
C GLY A 98 -19.13 2.66 -14.40
N VAL A 99 -18.10 2.33 -15.19
CA VAL A 99 -16.87 1.67 -14.76
C VAL A 99 -16.09 2.52 -13.75
N VAL A 100 -15.96 3.84 -14.02
CA VAL A 100 -15.28 4.77 -13.11
C VAL A 100 -16.03 4.89 -11.79
N LEU A 101 -17.36 5.05 -11.83
CA LEU A 101 -18.16 5.11 -10.60
C LEU A 101 -18.03 3.82 -9.77
N ARG A 102 -18.10 2.65 -10.40
CA ARG A 102 -17.90 1.37 -9.71
C ARG A 102 -16.50 1.25 -9.12
N THR A 103 -15.47 1.75 -9.80
CA THR A 103 -14.11 1.78 -9.26
C THR A 103 -14.02 2.66 -8.00
N LEU A 104 -14.67 3.81 -8.00
CA LEU A 104 -14.74 4.67 -6.81
C LEU A 104 -15.46 3.98 -5.65
N VAL A 105 -16.62 3.40 -5.92
CA VAL A 105 -17.39 2.63 -4.91
C VAL A 105 -16.57 1.46 -4.40
N TRP A 106 -15.87 0.74 -5.28
CA TRP A 106 -14.98 -0.36 -4.95
C TRP A 106 -13.86 0.10 -4.00
N VAL A 107 -13.10 1.08 -4.39
CA VAL A 107 -11.95 1.56 -3.59
C VAL A 107 -12.41 2.13 -2.27
N VAL A 108 -13.36 3.06 -2.28
CA VAL A 108 -13.85 3.71 -1.06
C VAL A 108 -14.52 2.70 -0.13
N GLY A 109 -15.39 1.85 -0.66
CA GLY A 109 -16.11 0.85 0.12
C GLY A 109 -15.17 -0.18 0.76
N VAL A 110 -14.31 -0.82 -0.04
CA VAL A 110 -13.39 -1.85 0.46
C VAL A 110 -12.41 -1.24 1.46
N VAL A 111 -11.80 -0.08 1.16
CA VAL A 111 -10.82 0.55 2.06
C VAL A 111 -11.48 0.96 3.38
N THR A 112 -12.65 1.59 3.34
CA THR A 112 -13.35 2.03 4.55
C THR A 112 -13.74 0.85 5.44
N VAL A 113 -14.33 -0.19 4.86
CA VAL A 113 -14.71 -1.39 5.62
C VAL A 113 -13.46 -2.10 6.17
N THR A 114 -12.42 -2.25 5.35
CA THR A 114 -11.16 -2.88 5.78
C THR A 114 -10.54 -2.11 6.96
N LEU A 115 -10.41 -0.79 6.87
CA LEU A 115 -9.84 0.02 7.95
C LEU A 115 -10.68 -0.07 9.23
N THR A 116 -12.00 0.02 9.11
CA THR A 116 -12.91 -0.03 10.27
C THR A 116 -12.84 -1.38 10.97
N VAL A 117 -12.94 -2.48 10.22
CA VAL A 117 -12.89 -3.83 10.79
C VAL A 117 -11.47 -4.14 11.33
N SER A 118 -10.42 -3.71 10.60
CA SER A 118 -9.03 -3.89 11.05
C SER A 118 -8.72 -3.11 12.32
N LEU A 119 -9.30 -1.92 12.48
CA LEU A 119 -9.16 -1.13 13.71
C LEU A 119 -9.77 -1.85 14.91
N ALA A 120 -10.96 -2.43 14.75
CA ALA A 120 -11.60 -3.25 15.78
C ALA A 120 -10.77 -4.51 16.09
N LEU A 121 -10.28 -5.22 15.07
CA LEU A 121 -9.44 -6.40 15.23
C LEU A 121 -8.08 -6.07 15.88
N ALA A 122 -7.44 -4.97 15.50
CA ALA A 122 -6.20 -4.53 16.12
C ALA A 122 -6.41 -4.20 17.60
N GLN A 123 -7.50 -3.52 17.95
CA GLN A 123 -7.84 -3.24 19.33
C GLN A 123 -8.10 -4.53 20.13
N LEU A 124 -8.83 -5.49 19.56
CA LEU A 124 -9.03 -6.81 20.16
C LEU A 124 -7.68 -7.52 20.36
N LEU A 125 -6.83 -7.54 19.34
CA LEU A 125 -5.51 -8.16 19.40
C LEU A 125 -4.52 -7.42 20.31
N ASN A 126 -4.74 -6.17 20.64
CA ASN A 126 -3.95 -5.40 21.60
C ASN A 126 -4.33 -5.75 23.05
N SER A 127 -5.57 -6.15 23.28
CA SER A 127 -6.05 -6.57 24.61
C SER A 127 -5.48 -7.93 25.02
N ARG A 128 -5.42 -8.20 26.32
CA ARG A 128 -4.98 -9.50 26.87
C ARG A 128 -6.22 -10.38 27.11
N PHE A 129 -6.39 -11.41 26.28
CA PHE A 129 -7.47 -12.40 26.43
C PHE A 129 -6.97 -13.80 26.08
N PRO A 130 -7.60 -14.85 26.66
CA PRO A 130 -7.31 -16.23 26.29
C PRO A 130 -7.75 -16.45 24.83
N GLY A 131 -6.87 -17.11 24.01
CA GLY A 131 -7.16 -17.32 22.58
C GLY A 131 -6.61 -16.25 21.63
N ARG A 132 -6.02 -15.14 22.10
CA ARG A 132 -5.39 -14.11 21.26
C ARG A 132 -4.45 -14.68 20.18
N ARG A 133 -3.68 -15.72 20.55
CA ARG A 133 -2.75 -16.38 19.63
C ARG A 133 -3.50 -17.09 18.49
N MET A 134 -4.62 -17.72 18.81
CA MET A 134 -5.45 -18.39 17.81
C MET A 134 -6.08 -17.40 16.81
N VAL A 135 -6.61 -16.28 17.29
CA VAL A 135 -7.13 -15.21 16.41
C VAL A 135 -6.03 -14.67 15.50
N ARG A 136 -4.81 -14.49 16.02
CA ARG A 136 -3.66 -14.05 15.20
C ARG A 136 -3.33 -15.06 14.10
N TRP A 137 -3.30 -16.35 14.40
CA TRP A 137 -3.09 -17.40 13.40
C TRP A 137 -4.23 -17.47 12.39
N ALA A 138 -5.48 -17.33 12.84
CA ALA A 138 -6.65 -17.29 11.96
C ALA A 138 -6.61 -16.13 10.94
N LEU A 139 -5.92 -15.03 11.25
CA LEU A 139 -5.68 -13.94 10.31
C LEU A 139 -4.51 -14.20 9.37
N ILE A 140 -3.40 -14.79 9.89
CA ILE A 140 -2.18 -15.00 9.09
C ILE A 140 -2.37 -16.10 8.05
N VAL A 141 -3.04 -17.21 8.39
CA VAL A 141 -3.18 -18.37 7.49
C VAL A 141 -3.88 -18.02 6.17
N PRO A 142 -5.03 -17.34 6.16
CA PRO A 142 -5.66 -16.90 4.90
C PRO A 142 -4.81 -15.89 4.12
N TRP A 143 -4.07 -15.04 4.80
CA TRP A 143 -3.21 -14.04 4.16
C TRP A 143 -2.00 -14.66 3.43
N ALA A 144 -1.51 -15.80 3.91
CA ALA A 144 -0.44 -16.55 3.24
C ALA A 144 -0.90 -17.18 1.91
N ALA A 145 -2.21 -17.27 1.67
CA ALA A 145 -2.75 -17.79 0.41
C ALA A 145 -2.66 -16.74 -0.71
N SER A 146 -2.53 -17.21 -1.94
CA SER A 146 -2.60 -16.34 -3.12
C SER A 146 -3.98 -15.67 -3.22
N VAL A 147 -4.00 -14.36 -3.54
CA VAL A 147 -5.24 -13.59 -3.77
C VAL A 147 -6.13 -14.26 -4.82
N LEU A 148 -5.53 -14.76 -5.92
CA LEU A 148 -6.25 -15.46 -6.97
C LEU A 148 -6.89 -16.76 -6.45
N MET A 149 -6.15 -17.57 -5.70
CA MET A 149 -6.68 -18.81 -5.12
C MET A 149 -7.78 -18.53 -4.10
N THR A 150 -7.64 -17.49 -3.30
CA THR A 150 -8.70 -17.04 -2.38
C THR A 150 -9.97 -16.66 -3.15
N ALA A 151 -9.85 -15.86 -4.21
CA ALA A 151 -10.98 -15.46 -5.03
C ALA A 151 -11.67 -16.66 -5.73
N LEU A 152 -10.91 -17.63 -6.26
CA LEU A 152 -11.44 -18.86 -6.84
C LEU A 152 -12.14 -19.72 -5.81
N THR A 153 -11.57 -19.86 -4.61
CA THR A 153 -12.19 -20.60 -3.50
C THR A 153 -13.54 -19.97 -3.11
N TRP A 154 -13.58 -18.65 -2.94
CA TRP A 154 -14.85 -17.95 -2.67
C TRP A 154 -15.86 -18.11 -3.81
N ARG A 155 -15.43 -18.03 -5.07
CA ARG A 155 -16.31 -18.31 -6.22
C ARG A 155 -16.93 -19.70 -6.15
N TRP A 156 -16.15 -20.73 -5.77
CA TRP A 156 -16.67 -22.09 -5.60
C TRP A 156 -17.59 -22.20 -4.39
N MET A 157 -17.24 -21.57 -3.28
CA MET A 157 -18.12 -21.54 -2.08
C MET A 157 -19.47 -20.88 -2.34
N LEU A 158 -19.51 -19.89 -3.23
CA LEU A 158 -20.72 -19.15 -3.64
C LEU A 158 -21.46 -19.81 -4.83
N ASN A 159 -21.02 -20.97 -5.30
CA ASN A 159 -21.65 -21.65 -6.44
C ASN A 159 -23.08 -22.09 -6.09
N ASN A 160 -24.01 -21.95 -7.08
CA ASN A 160 -25.40 -22.26 -6.90
C ASN A 160 -25.66 -23.74 -6.56
N PHE A 161 -24.95 -24.67 -7.23
CA PHE A 161 -25.24 -26.10 -7.15
C PHE A 161 -24.49 -26.82 -6.03
N TYR A 162 -23.21 -26.53 -5.86
CA TYR A 162 -22.35 -27.27 -4.93
C TYR A 162 -21.66 -26.34 -3.89
N GLY A 163 -22.04 -25.06 -3.87
CA GLY A 163 -21.43 -24.08 -2.97
C GLY A 163 -21.76 -24.34 -1.49
N VAL A 164 -20.72 -24.36 -0.69
CA VAL A 164 -20.81 -24.58 0.77
C VAL A 164 -21.65 -23.51 1.46
N VAL A 165 -21.64 -22.28 0.96
CA VAL A 165 -22.44 -21.17 1.53
C VAL A 165 -23.93 -21.47 1.45
N ASN A 166 -24.42 -21.90 0.29
CA ASN A 166 -25.81 -22.31 0.12
C ASN A 166 -26.16 -23.49 1.04
N ARG A 167 -25.29 -24.50 1.10
CA ARG A 167 -25.50 -25.69 1.91
C ARG A 167 -25.67 -25.35 3.40
N VAL A 168 -24.74 -24.58 3.95
CA VAL A 168 -24.79 -24.16 5.35
C VAL A 168 -26.03 -23.32 5.65
N LEU A 169 -26.40 -22.38 4.76
CA LEU A 169 -27.58 -21.53 4.95
C LEU A 169 -28.91 -22.31 4.85
N MET A 170 -28.96 -23.35 4.02
CA MET A 170 -30.11 -24.26 3.97
C MET A 170 -30.17 -25.18 5.20
N ASP A 171 -29.03 -25.73 5.63
CA ASP A 171 -28.98 -26.64 6.78
C ASP A 171 -29.37 -25.92 8.11
N VAL A 172 -29.10 -24.61 8.22
CA VAL A 172 -29.57 -23.78 9.39
C VAL A 172 -30.95 -23.15 9.18
N GLY A 173 -31.62 -23.44 8.05
CA GLY A 173 -33.01 -22.98 7.80
C GLY A 173 -33.16 -21.50 7.42
N ILE A 174 -32.06 -20.85 6.98
CA ILE A 174 -32.08 -19.45 6.49
C ILE A 174 -32.58 -19.37 5.05
N LEU A 175 -32.27 -20.39 4.23
CA LEU A 175 -32.67 -20.49 2.84
C LEU A 175 -33.48 -21.75 2.60
N ASP A 176 -34.60 -21.64 1.84
CA ASP A 176 -35.41 -22.78 1.41
C ASP A 176 -34.85 -23.42 0.12
N LYS A 177 -34.12 -22.66 -0.68
CA LYS A 177 -33.53 -23.10 -1.95
C LYS A 177 -32.22 -22.38 -2.23
N PRO A 178 -31.34 -23.00 -3.05
CA PRO A 178 -30.03 -22.41 -3.36
C PRO A 178 -30.16 -21.10 -4.15
N VAL A 179 -29.31 -20.12 -3.80
CA VAL A 179 -29.25 -18.81 -4.43
C VAL A 179 -28.01 -18.70 -5.31
N ASN A 180 -28.17 -18.13 -6.50
CA ASN A 180 -27.03 -17.78 -7.35
C ASN A 180 -26.45 -16.42 -6.98
N TRP A 181 -25.53 -16.41 -6.04
CA TRP A 181 -24.94 -15.21 -5.44
C TRP A 181 -24.24 -14.28 -6.42
N LEU A 182 -23.74 -14.81 -7.54
CA LEU A 182 -22.98 -14.05 -8.53
C LEU A 182 -23.80 -13.74 -9.82
N ALA A 183 -25.08 -14.08 -9.85
CA ALA A 183 -25.94 -13.83 -11.03
C ALA A 183 -26.38 -12.36 -11.13
N HIS A 184 -26.61 -11.70 -10.01
CA HIS A 184 -27.09 -10.32 -10.00
C HIS A 184 -25.91 -9.36 -9.76
N PRO A 185 -25.73 -8.30 -10.60
CA PRO A 185 -24.58 -7.41 -10.53
C PRO A 185 -24.31 -6.81 -9.15
N VAL A 186 -25.32 -6.27 -8.49
CA VAL A 186 -25.18 -5.63 -7.19
C VAL A 186 -24.74 -6.64 -6.11
N GLN A 187 -25.34 -7.82 -6.12
CA GLN A 187 -25.03 -8.89 -5.18
C GLN A 187 -23.63 -9.46 -5.42
N ALA A 188 -23.28 -9.70 -6.70
CA ALA A 188 -21.95 -10.14 -7.08
C ALA A 188 -20.87 -9.13 -6.68
N PHE A 189 -21.13 -7.83 -6.92
CA PHE A 189 -20.22 -6.75 -6.54
C PHE A 189 -20.02 -6.70 -5.01
N ALA A 190 -21.10 -6.84 -4.22
CA ALA A 190 -21.01 -6.88 -2.77
C ALA A 190 -20.18 -8.08 -2.27
N TRP A 191 -20.37 -9.27 -2.86
CA TRP A 191 -19.55 -10.44 -2.50
C TRP A 191 -18.08 -10.26 -2.88
N MET A 192 -17.79 -9.69 -4.06
CA MET A 192 -16.42 -9.38 -4.44
C MET A 192 -15.79 -8.38 -3.48
N MET A 193 -16.52 -7.35 -3.04
CA MET A 193 -16.05 -6.41 -2.02
C MET A 193 -15.76 -7.11 -0.69
N ALA A 194 -16.63 -8.03 -0.25
CA ALA A 194 -16.41 -8.82 0.96
C ALA A 194 -15.13 -9.67 0.87
N VAL A 195 -14.87 -10.29 -0.28
CA VAL A 195 -13.64 -11.06 -0.53
C VAL A 195 -12.40 -10.15 -0.54
N ALA A 196 -12.49 -8.98 -1.18
CA ALA A 196 -11.39 -8.01 -1.19
C ALA A 196 -11.07 -7.48 0.22
N VAL A 197 -12.10 -7.20 1.04
CA VAL A 197 -11.95 -6.87 2.46
C VAL A 197 -11.26 -8.02 3.19
N PHE A 198 -11.75 -9.24 3.04
CA PHE A 198 -11.18 -10.43 3.69
C PHE A 198 -9.68 -10.60 3.40
N VAL A 199 -9.25 -10.41 2.16
CA VAL A 199 -7.84 -10.49 1.75
C VAL A 199 -7.00 -9.35 2.36
N SER A 200 -7.58 -8.16 2.49
CA SER A 200 -6.87 -6.96 2.95
C SER A 200 -6.79 -6.84 4.48
N LEU A 201 -7.72 -7.49 5.21
CA LEU A 201 -7.84 -7.40 6.67
C LEU A 201 -6.57 -7.73 7.45
N PRO A 202 -5.85 -8.86 7.20
CA PRO A 202 -4.74 -9.27 8.04
C PRO A 202 -3.61 -8.25 8.03
N PHE A 203 -3.17 -7.83 6.84
CA PHE A 203 -2.10 -6.84 6.70
C PHE A 203 -2.47 -5.54 7.40
N THR A 204 -3.68 -5.03 7.15
CA THR A 204 -4.17 -3.77 7.71
C THR A 204 -4.26 -3.83 9.23
N ALA A 205 -4.80 -4.94 9.77
CA ALA A 205 -4.91 -5.15 11.21
C ALA A 205 -3.53 -5.18 11.90
N PHE A 206 -2.52 -5.81 11.28
CA PHE A 206 -1.17 -5.84 11.83
C PHE A 206 -0.44 -4.50 11.74
N VAL A 207 -0.64 -3.71 10.68
CA VAL A 207 -0.10 -2.34 10.60
C VAL A 207 -0.68 -1.48 11.72
N ILE A 208 -2.00 -1.52 11.93
CA ILE A 208 -2.66 -0.77 13.01
C ILE A 208 -2.22 -1.29 14.39
N LEU A 209 -2.12 -2.62 14.56
CA LEU A 209 -1.65 -3.23 15.81
C LEU A 209 -0.22 -2.82 16.16
N SER A 210 0.66 -2.72 15.15
CA SER A 210 2.02 -2.20 15.33
C SER A 210 1.98 -0.75 15.82
N GLY A 211 1.12 0.09 15.24
CA GLY A 211 0.91 1.47 15.71
C GLY A 211 0.37 1.55 17.15
N LEU A 212 -0.57 0.67 17.53
CA LEU A 212 -1.03 0.60 18.93
C LEU A 212 0.11 0.26 19.90
N GLY A 213 1.05 -0.57 19.47
CA GLY A 213 2.21 -0.96 20.26
C GLY A 213 3.26 0.15 20.47
N THR A 214 3.22 1.23 19.69
CA THR A 214 4.12 2.38 19.86
C THR A 214 3.63 3.41 20.88
N ILE A 215 2.38 3.32 21.31
CA ILE A 215 1.80 4.26 22.29
C ILE A 215 2.28 3.85 23.70
N PRO A 216 3.03 4.72 24.41
CA PRO A 216 3.51 4.42 25.75
C PRO A 216 2.38 4.19 26.75
N ALA A 217 2.59 3.30 27.74
CA ALA A 217 1.59 2.98 28.75
C ALA A 217 1.24 4.21 29.62
N GLU A 218 2.22 5.08 29.84
CA GLU A 218 2.10 6.31 30.64
C GLU A 218 1.02 7.25 30.08
N VAL A 219 0.80 7.26 28.76
CA VAL A 219 -0.26 8.06 28.12
C VAL A 219 -1.65 7.57 28.56
N TYR A 220 -1.85 6.27 28.68
CA TYR A 220 -3.10 5.68 29.15
C TYR A 220 -3.28 5.86 30.64
N GLU A 221 -2.20 5.86 31.42
CA GLU A 221 -2.22 6.12 32.86
C GLU A 221 -2.60 7.57 33.15
N ALA A 222 -2.00 8.52 32.43
CA ALA A 222 -2.35 9.94 32.52
C ALA A 222 -3.82 10.19 32.19
N ALA A 223 -4.33 9.59 31.09
CA ALA A 223 -5.73 9.72 30.70
C ALA A 223 -6.69 9.17 31.79
N ARG A 224 -6.29 8.11 32.50
CA ARG A 224 -7.09 7.57 33.64
C ARG A 224 -7.05 8.49 34.84
N LEU A 225 -5.92 9.10 35.15
CA LEU A 225 -5.79 10.08 36.23
C LEU A 225 -6.65 11.31 35.98
N ASP A 226 -6.79 11.72 34.71
CA ASP A 226 -7.68 12.80 34.27
C ASP A 226 -9.17 12.41 34.25
N GLY A 227 -9.52 11.16 34.67
CA GLY A 227 -10.90 10.67 34.73
C GLY A 227 -11.49 10.32 33.37
N ALA A 228 -10.68 10.15 32.32
CA ALA A 228 -11.18 9.77 31.01
C ALA A 228 -11.67 8.32 30.98
N GLY A 229 -12.96 8.13 30.67
CA GLY A 229 -13.52 6.78 30.43
C GLY A 229 -12.97 6.16 29.14
N THR A 230 -13.16 4.84 28.97
CA THR A 230 -12.61 4.04 27.87
C THR A 230 -12.89 4.62 26.48
N VAL A 231 -14.13 5.03 26.21
CA VAL A 231 -14.53 5.59 24.91
C VAL A 231 -13.83 6.93 24.66
N ARG A 232 -13.78 7.80 25.67
CA ARG A 232 -13.11 9.10 25.59
C ARG A 232 -11.61 8.93 25.36
N THR A 233 -10.96 8.03 26.10
CA THR A 233 -9.54 7.70 25.91
C THR A 233 -9.30 7.19 24.50
N TYR A 234 -10.17 6.33 23.96
CA TYR A 234 -10.03 5.81 22.60
C TYR A 234 -10.14 6.92 21.55
N LEU A 235 -11.18 7.74 21.60
CA LEU A 235 -11.45 8.77 20.57
C LEU A 235 -10.52 9.97 20.68
N SER A 236 -10.15 10.38 21.90
CA SER A 236 -9.39 11.62 22.14
C SER A 236 -7.87 11.39 22.28
N VAL A 237 -7.44 10.15 22.58
CA VAL A 237 -6.02 9.82 22.79
C VAL A 237 -5.55 8.77 21.79
N THR A 238 -6.15 7.57 21.79
CA THR A 238 -5.66 6.46 20.99
C THR A 238 -5.80 6.74 19.49
N LEU A 239 -6.97 7.12 19.03
CA LEU A 239 -7.25 7.33 17.61
C LEU A 239 -6.42 8.47 16.98
N PRO A 240 -6.22 9.63 17.64
CA PRO A 240 -5.30 10.66 17.16
C PRO A 240 -3.84 10.19 17.09
N LEU A 241 -3.34 9.44 18.07
CA LEU A 241 -1.98 8.91 18.08
C LEU A 241 -1.78 7.78 17.02
N LEU A 242 -2.85 7.09 16.63
CA LEU A 242 -2.81 6.10 15.56
C LEU A 242 -2.85 6.69 14.14
N ARG A 243 -3.11 7.98 13.99
CA ARG A 243 -3.23 8.61 12.65
C ARG A 243 -2.10 8.26 11.69
N PRO A 244 -0.81 8.28 12.07
CA PRO A 244 0.27 7.92 11.14
C PRO A 244 0.12 6.49 10.63
N SER A 245 -0.15 5.52 11.50
CA SER A 245 -0.34 4.12 11.13
C SER A 245 -1.60 3.90 10.29
N LEU A 246 -2.68 4.63 10.57
CA LEU A 246 -3.91 4.60 9.78
C LEU A 246 -3.68 5.18 8.38
N LEU A 247 -2.92 6.26 8.25
CA LEU A 247 -2.57 6.85 6.96
C LEU A 247 -1.72 5.89 6.12
N VAL A 248 -0.72 5.24 6.72
CA VAL A 248 0.08 4.21 6.03
C VAL A 248 -0.78 3.02 5.61
N ALA A 249 -1.64 2.52 6.52
CA ALA A 249 -2.57 1.44 6.20
C ALA A 249 -3.54 1.84 5.07
N ALA A 250 -4.07 3.06 5.09
CA ALA A 250 -5.01 3.56 4.09
C ALA A 250 -4.36 3.65 2.71
N ILE A 251 -3.17 4.26 2.57
CA ILE A 251 -2.53 4.42 1.26
C ILE A 251 -2.16 3.07 0.64
N ILE A 252 -1.62 2.14 1.43
CA ILE A 252 -1.28 0.81 0.94
C ILE A 252 -2.55 0.05 0.50
N ASN A 253 -3.65 0.15 1.29
CA ASN A 253 -4.93 -0.43 0.89
C ASN A 253 -5.48 0.20 -0.39
N VAL A 254 -5.48 1.53 -0.53
CA VAL A 254 -5.95 2.20 -1.76
C VAL A 254 -5.21 1.66 -2.97
N ILE A 255 -3.87 1.57 -2.92
CA ILE A 255 -3.05 1.07 -4.03
C ILE A 255 -3.39 -0.41 -4.33
N ASN A 256 -3.47 -1.27 -3.31
CA ASN A 256 -3.74 -2.68 -3.50
C ASN A 256 -5.17 -2.96 -3.98
N VAL A 257 -6.16 -2.25 -3.41
CA VAL A 257 -7.58 -2.41 -3.75
C VAL A 257 -7.87 -1.85 -5.14
N PHE A 258 -7.25 -0.74 -5.53
CA PHE A 258 -7.35 -0.23 -6.89
C PHE A 258 -6.84 -1.25 -7.92
N ASN A 259 -5.75 -1.94 -7.61
CA ASN A 259 -5.14 -2.96 -8.47
C ASN A 259 -5.68 -4.38 -8.24
N SER A 260 -6.86 -4.56 -7.62
CA SER A 260 -7.41 -5.87 -7.30
C SER A 260 -8.05 -6.63 -8.47
N PHE A 261 -7.47 -6.49 -9.67
CA PHE A 261 -7.85 -7.24 -10.87
C PHE A 261 -8.08 -8.74 -10.61
N PRO A 262 -7.21 -9.47 -9.86
CA PRO A 262 -7.39 -10.91 -9.68
C PRO A 262 -8.70 -11.30 -9.00
N VAL A 263 -9.21 -10.50 -8.06
CA VAL A 263 -10.47 -10.78 -7.35
C VAL A 263 -11.64 -10.67 -8.31
N ILE A 264 -11.74 -9.55 -9.03
CA ILE A 264 -12.87 -9.27 -9.93
C ILE A 264 -12.86 -10.25 -11.11
N TRP A 265 -11.67 -10.47 -11.69
CA TRP A 265 -11.53 -11.36 -12.84
C TRP A 265 -11.84 -12.82 -12.49
N ALA A 266 -11.33 -13.32 -11.36
CA ALA A 266 -11.57 -14.70 -10.93
C ALA A 266 -13.02 -14.96 -10.58
N MET A 267 -13.72 -14.00 -9.97
CA MET A 267 -15.08 -14.20 -9.47
C MET A 267 -16.14 -14.03 -10.58
N THR A 268 -16.07 -12.96 -11.36
CA THR A 268 -17.13 -12.57 -12.31
C THR A 268 -16.65 -12.28 -13.72
N ARG A 269 -15.34 -12.10 -13.94
CA ARG A 269 -14.77 -11.54 -15.18
C ARG A 269 -15.39 -10.19 -15.56
N GLY A 270 -15.82 -9.38 -14.55
CA GLY A 270 -16.50 -8.11 -14.78
C GLY A 270 -17.96 -8.22 -15.23
N GLY A 271 -18.50 -9.45 -15.33
CA GLY A 271 -19.86 -9.72 -15.84
C GLY A 271 -20.99 -9.62 -14.81
N PRO A 272 -22.26 -9.69 -15.28
CA PRO A 272 -22.67 -9.79 -16.68
C PRO A 272 -22.38 -8.51 -17.47
N GLY A 273 -21.94 -8.62 -18.73
CA GLY A 273 -21.48 -7.51 -19.54
C GLY A 273 -20.31 -6.76 -18.87
N PHE A 274 -20.47 -5.46 -18.58
CA PHE A 274 -19.53 -4.65 -17.85
C PHE A 274 -20.01 -4.29 -16.43
N ALA A 275 -21.07 -4.93 -15.93
CA ALA A 275 -21.80 -4.50 -14.75
C ALA A 275 -21.03 -4.63 -13.43
N THR A 276 -19.94 -5.40 -13.39
CA THR A 276 -19.06 -5.53 -12.21
C THR A 276 -17.61 -5.15 -12.53
N ASP A 277 -17.35 -4.54 -13.70
CA ASP A 277 -16.02 -4.07 -14.06
C ASP A 277 -15.59 -2.85 -13.22
N THR A 278 -14.32 -2.87 -12.89
CA THR A 278 -13.55 -1.68 -12.49
C THR A 278 -12.63 -1.26 -13.64
N THR A 279 -11.97 -0.12 -13.49
CA THR A 279 -11.06 0.39 -14.53
C THR A 279 -9.95 -0.58 -14.92
N THR A 280 -9.48 -1.42 -13.98
CA THR A 280 -8.44 -2.41 -14.26
C THR A 280 -8.94 -3.60 -15.08
N THR A 281 -10.14 -4.11 -14.81
CA THR A 281 -10.73 -5.21 -15.61
C THR A 281 -11.25 -4.71 -16.94
N TYR A 282 -11.78 -3.49 -16.99
CA TYR A 282 -12.19 -2.85 -18.23
C TYR A 282 -10.99 -2.62 -19.18
N MET A 283 -9.89 -2.08 -18.65
CA MET A 283 -8.62 -1.95 -19.38
C MET A 283 -8.16 -3.29 -19.99
N TYR A 284 -8.25 -4.38 -19.24
CA TYR A 284 -7.91 -5.71 -19.72
C TYR A 284 -8.82 -6.15 -20.89
N LYS A 285 -10.13 -5.94 -20.77
CA LYS A 285 -11.10 -6.26 -21.84
C LYS A 285 -10.84 -5.43 -23.09
N LEU A 286 -10.54 -4.14 -22.97
CA LEU A 286 -10.15 -3.31 -24.11
C LEU A 286 -8.97 -3.92 -24.87
N ALA A 287 -7.93 -4.37 -24.15
CA ALA A 287 -6.75 -4.95 -24.80
C ALA A 287 -7.01 -6.30 -25.44
N PHE A 288 -7.67 -7.22 -24.73
CA PHE A 288 -7.72 -8.63 -25.09
C PHE A 288 -9.03 -9.08 -25.72
N ASP A 289 -10.16 -8.57 -25.25
CA ASP A 289 -11.48 -8.93 -25.80
C ASP A 289 -11.84 -8.06 -27.01
N ASN A 290 -11.61 -6.72 -26.89
CA ASN A 290 -11.92 -5.76 -27.95
C ASN A 290 -10.74 -5.54 -28.93
N GLN A 291 -9.54 -6.02 -28.58
CA GLN A 291 -8.30 -5.83 -29.36
C GLN A 291 -7.95 -4.33 -29.61
N ALA A 292 -8.45 -3.44 -28.75
CA ALA A 292 -8.23 -1.99 -28.78
C ALA A 292 -7.03 -1.61 -27.89
N VAL A 293 -5.83 -2.02 -28.30
CA VAL A 293 -4.59 -1.88 -27.50
C VAL A 293 -4.25 -0.42 -27.18
N GLY A 294 -4.48 0.49 -28.14
CA GLY A 294 -4.25 1.93 -27.93
C GLY A 294 -5.15 2.52 -26.86
N GLU A 295 -6.45 2.20 -26.86
CA GLU A 295 -7.41 2.62 -25.84
C GLU A 295 -7.13 2.01 -24.48
N SER A 296 -6.75 0.72 -24.45
CA SER A 296 -6.31 0.05 -23.23
C SER A 296 -5.09 0.75 -22.62
N ALA A 297 -4.11 1.11 -23.44
CA ALA A 297 -2.94 1.87 -22.98
C ALA A 297 -3.31 3.28 -22.50
N ALA A 298 -4.27 3.96 -23.15
CA ALA A 298 -4.81 5.23 -22.68
C ALA A 298 -5.49 5.07 -21.31
N MET A 299 -6.27 3.99 -21.10
CA MET A 299 -6.88 3.68 -19.81
C MET A 299 -5.84 3.35 -18.74
N ALA A 300 -4.73 2.68 -19.11
CA ALA A 300 -3.62 2.43 -18.20
C ALA A 300 -2.93 3.72 -17.74
N VAL A 301 -2.74 4.69 -18.65
CA VAL A 301 -2.20 6.02 -18.30
C VAL A 301 -3.16 6.77 -17.37
N VAL A 302 -4.47 6.72 -17.62
CA VAL A 302 -5.48 7.33 -16.73
C VAL A 302 -5.44 6.68 -15.34
N ASN A 303 -5.39 5.35 -15.26
CA ASN A 303 -5.28 4.62 -13.99
C ASN A 303 -4.00 5.00 -13.24
N PHE A 304 -2.86 5.07 -13.95
CA PHE A 304 -1.59 5.50 -13.36
C PHE A 304 -1.66 6.93 -12.83
N ALA A 305 -2.23 7.86 -13.59
CA ALA A 305 -2.41 9.25 -13.16
C ALA A 305 -3.31 9.37 -11.94
N LEU A 306 -4.40 8.59 -11.85
CA LEU A 306 -5.28 8.56 -10.68
C LEU A 306 -4.56 8.06 -9.43
N ILE A 307 -3.82 6.95 -9.52
CA ILE A 307 -3.04 6.43 -8.39
C ILE A 307 -1.97 7.43 -7.98
N LEU A 308 -1.25 8.00 -8.96
CA LEU A 308 -0.22 9.01 -8.69
C LEU A 308 -0.80 10.22 -7.97
N LEU A 309 -1.97 10.72 -8.41
CA LEU A 309 -2.68 11.82 -7.74
C LEU A 309 -3.00 11.48 -6.29
N VAL A 310 -3.54 10.28 -6.03
CA VAL A 310 -3.84 9.82 -4.66
C VAL A 310 -2.57 9.77 -3.80
N VAL A 311 -1.47 9.25 -4.34
CA VAL A 311 -0.18 9.20 -3.63
C VAL A 311 0.35 10.61 -3.35
N LEU A 312 0.29 11.52 -4.32
CA LEU A 312 0.73 12.92 -4.13
C LEU A 312 -0.11 13.66 -3.08
N VAL A 313 -1.44 13.48 -3.11
CA VAL A 313 -2.32 14.04 -2.08
C VAL A 313 -1.98 13.49 -0.69
N TYR A 314 -1.77 12.18 -0.60
CA TYR A 314 -1.33 11.53 0.64
C TYR A 314 -0.02 12.13 1.16
N LEU A 315 1.02 12.22 0.32
CA LEU A 315 2.31 12.79 0.71
C LEU A 315 2.18 14.24 1.17
N ARG A 316 1.32 15.02 0.51
CA ARG A 316 1.05 16.41 0.92
C ARG A 316 0.37 16.48 2.29
N VAL A 317 -0.61 15.60 2.55
CA VAL A 317 -1.30 15.53 3.85
C VAL A 317 -0.36 15.10 4.97
N VAL A 318 0.54 14.17 4.72
CA VAL A 318 1.53 13.72 5.71
C VAL A 318 2.53 14.85 6.01
N ARG A 319 3.12 15.43 4.96
CA ARG A 319 4.16 16.47 5.10
C ARG A 319 3.65 17.74 5.79
N SER A 320 2.45 18.22 5.44
CA SER A 320 1.88 19.42 6.08
C SER A 320 1.63 19.27 7.58
N ARG A 321 1.71 18.07 8.13
CA ARG A 321 1.50 17.78 9.55
C ARG A 321 2.81 17.61 10.32
N GLU A 322 3.91 17.23 9.65
CA GLU A 322 5.24 17.21 10.25
C GLU A 322 5.80 18.62 10.49
N GLU A 323 5.29 19.61 9.73
CA GLU A 323 5.68 21.03 9.90
C GLU A 323 4.91 21.75 11.02
N ILE A 324 3.87 21.15 11.61
CA ILE A 324 2.99 21.76 12.61
C ILE A 324 3.20 21.13 14.03
N GLY A 325 3.97 20.05 14.14
CA GLY A 325 4.29 19.35 15.39
C GLY A 325 5.72 19.54 15.80
#